data_97bed3c9737fdabbca82e4e12e908924
#
_entry.id   97bed3c9737fdabbca82e4e12e908924
#
_cell.length_a   1.000
_cell.length_b   1.000
_cell.length_c   1.000
_cell.angle_alpha   90.00
_cell.angle_beta   90.00
_cell.angle_gamma   90.00
#
_symmetry.space_group_name_H-M   'P 1'
#
loop_
_entity.id
_entity.type
_entity.pdbx_description
1 polymer ?
#
loop_
_entity_poly.entity_id
_entity_poly.type
_entity_poly.pdbx_seq_one_letter_code
_entity_poly.pdbx_strand_id
1 'polypeptide(L)'
;MQYDAIIIGGGPAGLAIASELSRTRRVLVVEKGIAGNTNRSWFVPLDVVDDSVRPYTYGGVTRFLANTYSGGKAQWNARQFPRYPYVDEKRLLPHWVDTIRANGSEVLDQCEYRSHQVDADGVLVDTARGKFAARLLIDCTGYNSMIAKQYGISRASYYWWSVYGAIGDHPNGLDGMQVGDYMLWQTFADTTASADTSLQQGRPLFEYEILDERTSFSLILYLRREVMTREFMEPVYNRIIREEASTSAFHGMAVKEIKYGWYPSASVSQELARERVIFAGDAACWTTPCGWGMSFILNNYRDFTAKLEQALSADRLGRAELAAIPHFRFRERGEIVLNALMTHFLSNAPAPMLDRFINLFNETSPNHIDPIYCEKVFTLDITPAEVHTVLAALLKEFHLKDLFGILQPDDYILLVEEAAAFVGESVVEEVRHWLHFGGGKAQNPERNSGFDFA
;
A
#
# COMPACT_ATOMS: atom_id res chain seq x y z
N MET A 1 14.71 9.63 32.00
CA MET A 1 14.52 9.84 30.57
C MET A 1 13.48 10.93 30.33
N GLN A 2 13.57 11.62 29.19
CA GLN A 2 12.68 12.71 28.86
C GLN A 2 11.35 12.21 28.28
N TYR A 3 11.40 11.13 27.48
CA TYR A 3 10.25 10.52 26.84
C TYR A 3 10.21 9.00 27.01
N ASP A 4 9.04 8.38 26.93
CA ASP A 4 8.90 6.92 26.83
C ASP A 4 9.25 6.46 25.41
N ALA A 5 8.79 7.18 24.39
CA ALA A 5 9.10 6.89 23.00
C ALA A 5 9.36 8.17 22.19
N ILE A 6 10.27 8.05 21.23
CA ILE A 6 10.46 9.03 20.15
C ILE A 6 10.04 8.38 18.84
N ILE A 7 9.19 9.05 18.08
CA ILE A 7 8.70 8.62 16.78
C ILE A 7 9.30 9.52 15.70
N ILE A 8 10.02 8.95 14.76
CA ILE A 8 10.59 9.68 13.63
C ILE A 8 9.69 9.52 12.43
N GLY A 9 9.14 10.63 11.94
CA GLY A 9 8.18 10.72 10.86
C GLY A 9 6.77 11.04 11.33
N GLY A 10 6.28 12.22 10.96
CA GLY A 10 4.94 12.75 11.24
C GLY A 10 3.94 12.46 10.11
N GLY A 11 4.11 11.36 9.39
CA GLY A 11 3.16 10.84 8.41
C GLY A 11 2.02 10.03 9.07
N PRO A 12 1.12 9.43 8.27
CA PRO A 12 -0.05 8.72 8.78
C PRO A 12 0.26 7.65 9.83
N ALA A 13 1.25 6.78 9.58
CA ALA A 13 1.63 5.73 10.53
C ALA A 13 2.17 6.29 11.85
N GLY A 14 3.10 7.27 11.76
CA GLY A 14 3.69 7.88 12.96
C GLY A 14 2.66 8.62 13.80
N LEU A 15 1.74 9.37 13.17
CA LEU A 15 0.69 10.11 13.87
C LEU A 15 -0.37 9.19 14.47
N ALA A 16 -0.78 8.14 13.76
CA ALA A 16 -1.73 7.15 14.29
C ALA A 16 -1.16 6.48 15.54
N ILE A 17 0.08 5.97 15.49
CA ILE A 17 0.76 5.34 16.62
C ILE A 17 0.97 6.34 17.75
N ALA A 18 1.44 7.57 17.45
CA ALA A 18 1.68 8.59 18.46
C ALA A 18 0.39 9.02 19.15
N SER A 19 -0.71 9.21 18.42
CA SER A 19 -2.00 9.63 18.98
C SER A 19 -2.54 8.62 19.98
N GLU A 20 -2.35 7.32 19.70
CA GLU A 20 -2.79 6.26 20.60
C GLU A 20 -1.84 6.09 21.78
N LEU A 21 -0.52 6.04 21.54
CA LEU A 21 0.49 5.85 22.58
C LEU A 21 0.53 7.03 23.56
N SER A 22 0.26 8.25 23.09
CA SER A 22 0.26 9.46 23.93
C SER A 22 -0.81 9.47 25.02
N ARG A 23 -1.80 8.60 24.95
CA ARG A 23 -2.86 8.47 25.99
C ARG A 23 -2.31 7.98 27.32
N THR A 24 -1.22 7.23 27.30
CA THR A 24 -0.64 6.59 28.48
C THR A 24 0.86 6.86 28.65
N ARG A 25 1.52 7.38 27.62
CA ARG A 25 2.97 7.58 27.56
C ARG A 25 3.35 8.97 27.09
N ARG A 26 4.48 9.46 27.55
CA ARG A 26 5.05 10.70 27.04
C ARG A 26 5.81 10.43 25.75
N VAL A 27 5.32 10.96 24.64
CA VAL A 27 5.84 10.74 23.28
C VAL A 27 6.40 12.03 22.70
N LEU A 28 7.44 11.91 21.88
CA LEU A 28 7.93 12.96 21.01
C LEU A 28 7.84 12.50 19.56
N VAL A 29 7.13 13.25 18.73
CA VAL A 29 7.15 13.07 17.26
C VAL A 29 8.13 14.07 16.66
N VAL A 30 9.05 13.59 15.82
CA VAL A 30 10.03 14.41 15.09
C VAL A 30 9.72 14.32 13.60
N GLU A 31 9.40 15.44 12.96
CA GLU A 31 9.06 15.51 11.54
C GLU A 31 9.93 16.56 10.84
N LYS A 32 10.57 16.17 9.74
CA LYS A 32 11.44 17.06 8.94
C LYS A 32 10.67 18.18 8.24
N GLY A 33 9.42 17.91 7.88
CA GLY A 33 8.48 18.87 7.32
C GLY A 33 7.49 19.37 8.35
N ILE A 34 6.22 19.38 8.00
CA ILE A 34 5.08 19.66 8.88
C ILE A 34 4.34 18.35 9.10
N ALA A 35 4.18 17.96 10.34
CA ALA A 35 3.47 16.74 10.71
C ALA A 35 2.02 16.78 10.20
N GLY A 36 1.58 15.70 9.59
CA GLY A 36 0.25 15.61 9.01
C GLY A 36 0.07 16.30 7.65
N ASN A 37 1.08 17.00 7.15
CA ASN A 37 1.02 17.58 5.81
C ASN A 37 1.35 16.51 4.76
N THR A 38 0.34 16.00 4.09
CA THR A 38 0.47 15.02 3.01
C THR A 38 -0.31 15.49 1.78
N ASN A 39 0.15 15.05 0.62
CA ASN A 39 -0.52 15.31 -0.66
C ASN A 39 -0.99 13.99 -1.27
N ARG A 40 -1.73 13.19 -0.50
CA ARG A 40 -2.26 11.90 -0.92
C ARG A 40 -3.78 11.90 -0.81
N SER A 41 -4.42 10.93 -1.45
CA SER A 41 -5.84 10.67 -1.32
C SER A 41 -6.01 9.17 -1.05
N TRP A 42 -6.93 8.80 -0.18
CA TRP A 42 -7.19 7.40 0.14
C TRP A 42 -8.68 7.17 0.28
N PHE A 43 -9.14 6.06 -0.25
CA PHE A 43 -10.35 5.42 0.21
C PHE A 43 -9.99 4.10 0.90
N VAL A 44 -10.82 3.65 1.81
CA VAL A 44 -10.51 2.52 2.69
C VAL A 44 -11.73 1.61 2.84
N PRO A 45 -11.54 0.32 3.15
CA PRO A 45 -12.65 -0.54 3.54
C PRO A 45 -13.42 0.05 4.73
N LEU A 46 -14.71 -0.17 4.77
CA LEU A 46 -15.57 0.43 5.83
C LEU A 46 -15.27 -0.16 7.20
N ASP A 47 -14.85 -1.40 7.29
CA ASP A 47 -14.54 -2.12 8.53
C ASP A 47 -13.32 -1.59 9.28
N VAL A 48 -12.36 -0.98 8.57
CA VAL A 48 -11.19 -0.34 9.22
C VAL A 48 -11.49 1.07 9.75
N VAL A 49 -12.71 1.59 9.50
CA VAL A 49 -13.15 2.92 9.94
C VAL A 49 -13.84 2.83 11.29
N ASP A 50 -13.07 3.00 12.34
CA ASP A 50 -13.58 3.05 13.70
C ASP A 50 -14.25 4.40 14.05
N ASP A 51 -14.84 4.50 15.24
CA ASP A 51 -15.59 5.70 15.68
C ASP A 51 -14.70 6.95 15.78
N SER A 52 -13.38 6.80 15.95
CA SER A 52 -12.46 7.94 16.03
C SER A 52 -12.06 8.46 14.64
N VAL A 53 -12.10 7.62 13.63
CA VAL A 53 -11.77 7.97 12.23
C VAL A 53 -13.02 8.39 11.45
N ARG A 54 -14.18 7.81 11.79
CA ARG A 54 -15.46 8.04 11.09
C ARG A 54 -15.81 9.52 10.85
N PRO A 55 -15.61 10.47 11.79
CA PRO A 55 -15.88 11.89 11.56
C PRO A 55 -15.01 12.55 10.49
N TYR A 56 -13.95 11.85 10.07
CA TYR A 56 -12.96 12.29 9.08
C TYR A 56 -13.07 11.50 7.78
N THR A 57 -14.23 10.91 7.52
CA THR A 57 -14.53 10.25 6.25
C THR A 57 -15.67 10.94 5.53
N TYR A 58 -15.69 10.84 4.21
CA TYR A 58 -16.77 11.39 3.38
C TYR A 58 -17.00 10.51 2.15
N GLY A 59 -18.15 10.65 1.50
CA GLY A 59 -18.49 9.99 0.23
C GLY A 59 -18.12 8.51 0.18
N GLY A 60 -17.48 8.12 -0.88
CA GLY A 60 -16.87 6.81 -1.04
C GLY A 60 -17.21 6.12 -2.35
N VAL A 61 -16.38 5.14 -2.69
CA VAL A 61 -16.55 4.29 -3.88
C VAL A 61 -17.68 3.30 -3.65
N THR A 62 -18.62 3.27 -4.60
CA THR A 62 -19.79 2.36 -4.59
C THR A 62 -19.87 1.49 -5.84
N ARG A 63 -19.16 1.88 -6.91
CA ARG A 63 -19.13 1.16 -8.18
C ARG A 63 -17.72 1.16 -8.76
N PHE A 64 -17.30 -0.01 -9.21
CA PHE A 64 -16.02 -0.23 -9.88
C PHE A 64 -16.22 -0.40 -11.37
N LEU A 65 -15.30 0.17 -12.15
CA LEU A 65 -15.29 0.09 -13.60
C LEU A 65 -13.91 -0.36 -14.08
N ALA A 66 -13.87 -1.09 -15.18
CA ALA A 66 -12.65 -1.46 -15.86
C ALA A 66 -12.88 -1.43 -17.36
N ASN A 67 -12.02 -0.71 -18.09
CA ASN A 67 -12.14 -0.52 -19.53
C ASN A 67 -10.80 -0.81 -20.22
N THR A 68 -10.88 -1.36 -21.44
CA THR A 68 -9.73 -1.44 -22.33
C THR A 68 -9.90 -0.51 -23.52
N TYR A 69 -8.81 -0.13 -24.15
CA TYR A 69 -8.83 0.75 -25.32
C TYR A 69 -9.50 0.09 -26.55
N SER A 70 -9.55 -1.23 -26.61
CA SER A 70 -10.20 -2.01 -27.66
C SER A 70 -11.70 -2.21 -27.44
N GLY A 71 -12.23 -1.74 -26.31
CA GLY A 71 -13.66 -1.75 -26.01
C GLY A 71 -14.13 -2.78 -25.01
N GLY A 72 -13.23 -3.57 -24.43
CA GLY A 72 -13.57 -4.45 -23.29
C GLY A 72 -14.03 -3.60 -22.10
N LYS A 73 -15.16 -3.99 -21.46
CA LYS A 73 -15.74 -3.28 -20.34
C LYS A 73 -16.25 -4.26 -19.29
N ALA A 74 -16.00 -3.95 -18.04
CA ALA A 74 -16.66 -4.55 -16.90
C ALA A 74 -17.04 -3.48 -15.88
N GLN A 75 -18.15 -3.69 -15.20
CA GLN A 75 -18.59 -2.82 -14.11
C GLN A 75 -19.35 -3.66 -13.07
N TRP A 76 -19.18 -3.30 -11.81
CA TRP A 76 -19.92 -3.91 -10.72
C TRP A 76 -20.08 -2.95 -9.56
N ASN A 77 -21.15 -3.10 -8.80
CA ASN A 77 -21.32 -2.39 -7.54
C ASN A 77 -20.41 -3.02 -6.48
N ALA A 78 -19.93 -2.20 -5.56
CA ALA A 78 -19.19 -2.67 -4.39
C ALA A 78 -20.02 -3.72 -3.64
N ARG A 79 -19.42 -4.88 -3.34
CA ARG A 79 -20.13 -6.05 -2.78
C ARG A 79 -19.59 -6.49 -1.43
N GLN A 80 -18.29 -6.33 -1.19
CA GLN A 80 -17.69 -6.66 0.10
C GLN A 80 -18.16 -5.65 1.17
N PHE A 81 -18.22 -4.38 0.80
CA PHE A 81 -18.77 -3.30 1.64
C PHE A 81 -19.76 -2.47 0.82
N PRO A 82 -20.78 -1.88 1.45
CA PRO A 82 -21.73 -1.02 0.74
C PRO A 82 -21.07 0.20 0.11
N ARG A 83 -19.90 0.61 0.62
CA ARG A 83 -19.05 1.66 0.06
C ARG A 83 -17.64 1.58 0.67
N TYR A 84 -16.67 2.19 -0.03
CA TYR A 84 -15.32 2.41 0.46
C TYR A 84 -15.14 3.91 0.70
N PRO A 85 -15.29 4.40 1.94
CA PRO A 85 -15.27 5.84 2.22
C PRO A 85 -13.90 6.46 1.94
N TYR A 86 -13.91 7.72 1.49
CA TYR A 86 -12.70 8.53 1.40
C TYR A 86 -12.28 9.01 2.78
N VAL A 87 -10.99 9.04 3.04
CA VAL A 87 -10.39 9.63 4.24
C VAL A 87 -10.04 11.09 3.96
N ASP A 88 -10.56 11.99 4.77
CA ASP A 88 -10.18 13.40 4.76
C ASP A 88 -8.86 13.57 5.54
N GLU A 89 -7.77 13.37 4.85
CA GLU A 89 -6.43 13.43 5.43
C GLU A 89 -6.08 14.83 5.97
N LYS A 90 -6.67 15.87 5.35
CA LYS A 90 -6.44 17.27 5.77
C LYS A 90 -7.12 17.61 7.10
N ARG A 91 -8.07 16.77 7.55
CA ARG A 91 -8.71 16.89 8.86
C ARG A 91 -8.26 15.81 9.84
N LEU A 92 -8.08 14.56 9.39
CA LEU A 92 -7.69 13.45 10.25
C LEU A 92 -6.28 13.62 10.81
N LEU A 93 -5.29 13.92 9.97
CA LEU A 93 -3.90 13.98 10.42
C LEU A 93 -3.64 15.15 11.37
N PRO A 94 -4.13 16.38 11.13
CA PRO A 94 -4.08 17.44 12.12
C PRO A 94 -4.80 17.10 13.43
N HIS A 95 -5.94 16.40 13.36
CA HIS A 95 -6.62 15.94 14.58
C HIS A 95 -5.74 15.01 15.41
N TRP A 96 -5.00 14.09 14.80
CA TRP A 96 -4.04 13.26 15.53
C TRP A 96 -2.91 14.08 16.15
N VAL A 97 -2.39 15.10 15.45
CA VAL A 97 -1.39 16.05 16.00
C VAL A 97 -1.96 16.75 17.24
N ASP A 98 -3.18 17.25 17.17
CA ASP A 98 -3.84 17.94 18.28
C ASP A 98 -4.09 16.97 19.45
N THR A 99 -4.46 15.74 19.18
CA THR A 99 -4.63 14.68 20.20
C THR A 99 -3.32 14.41 20.94
N ILE A 100 -2.21 14.27 20.21
CA ILE A 100 -0.87 14.08 20.80
C ILE A 100 -0.53 15.23 21.75
N ARG A 101 -0.75 16.47 21.32
CA ARG A 101 -0.46 17.69 22.11
C ARG A 101 -1.38 17.80 23.32
N ALA A 102 -2.67 17.50 23.16
CA ALA A 102 -3.66 17.52 24.24
C ALA A 102 -3.34 16.49 25.35
N ASN A 103 -2.71 15.38 25.00
CA ASN A 103 -2.24 14.36 25.94
C ASN A 103 -0.88 14.72 26.60
N GLY A 104 -0.36 15.95 26.41
CA GLY A 104 0.89 16.41 27.03
C GLY A 104 2.16 15.88 26.35
N SER A 105 2.03 15.31 25.16
CA SER A 105 3.14 14.88 24.30
C SER A 105 3.52 15.97 23.30
N GLU A 106 4.64 15.81 22.62
CA GLU A 106 5.21 16.87 21.79
C GLU A 106 5.32 16.45 20.31
N VAL A 107 5.10 17.42 19.41
CA VAL A 107 5.32 17.27 17.96
C VAL A 107 6.23 18.40 17.51
N LEU A 108 7.40 18.04 17.01
CA LEU A 108 8.40 18.95 16.48
C LEU A 108 8.36 18.92 14.95
N ASP A 109 7.77 19.94 14.38
CA ASP A 109 7.80 20.23 12.95
C ASP A 109 9.14 20.85 12.54
N GLN A 110 9.52 20.71 11.26
CA GLN A 110 10.75 21.24 10.69
C GLN A 110 11.99 20.86 11.53
N CYS A 111 11.99 19.62 12.01
CA CYS A 111 13.02 19.04 12.83
C CYS A 111 13.54 17.76 12.19
N GLU A 112 14.69 17.84 11.57
CA GLU A 112 15.28 16.70 10.89
C GLU A 112 16.00 15.78 11.87
N TYR A 113 15.71 14.47 11.79
CA TYR A 113 16.47 13.43 12.44
C TYR A 113 17.85 13.31 11.78
N ARG A 114 18.92 13.15 12.59
CA ARG A 114 20.29 13.00 12.11
C ARG A 114 20.88 11.62 12.42
N SER A 115 20.78 11.22 13.68
CA SER A 115 21.34 9.95 14.15
C SER A 115 20.73 9.55 15.48
N HIS A 116 21.05 8.37 15.95
CA HIS A 116 20.73 7.92 17.30
C HIS A 116 21.84 7.03 17.85
N GLN A 117 21.86 6.91 19.16
CA GLN A 117 22.71 5.98 19.91
C GLN A 117 21.82 5.19 20.86
N VAL A 118 22.03 3.90 20.96
CA VAL A 118 21.32 3.00 21.87
C VAL A 118 22.30 2.52 22.92
N ASP A 119 21.90 2.60 24.18
CA ASP A 119 22.61 2.03 25.31
C ASP A 119 21.69 1.15 26.17
N ALA A 120 22.19 0.65 27.29
CA ALA A 120 21.43 -0.20 28.20
C ALA A 120 20.17 0.50 28.75
N ASP A 121 20.24 1.81 28.94
CA ASP A 121 19.19 2.59 29.58
C ASP A 121 18.18 3.15 28.58
N GLY A 122 18.57 3.41 27.31
CA GLY A 122 17.64 3.98 26.34
C GLY A 122 18.23 4.32 24.99
N VAL A 123 17.58 5.27 24.34
CA VAL A 123 17.96 5.81 23.03
C VAL A 123 18.18 7.32 23.15
N LEU A 124 19.32 7.79 22.69
CA LEU A 124 19.61 9.21 22.52
C LEU A 124 19.52 9.56 21.04
N VAL A 125 18.50 10.35 20.68
CA VAL A 125 18.23 10.79 19.30
C VAL A 125 18.80 12.19 19.09
N ASP A 126 19.64 12.35 18.07
CA ASP A 126 20.18 13.63 17.61
C ASP A 126 19.34 14.17 16.46
N THR A 127 18.93 15.42 16.58
CA THR A 127 18.07 16.10 15.61
C THR A 127 18.61 17.50 15.29
N ALA A 128 18.01 18.17 14.31
CA ALA A 128 18.31 19.55 13.98
C ALA A 128 18.05 20.55 15.15
N ARG A 129 17.23 20.16 16.13
CA ARG A 129 16.87 21.01 17.30
C ARG A 129 17.50 20.56 18.61
N GLY A 130 18.45 19.62 18.56
CA GLY A 130 19.14 19.11 19.75
C GLY A 130 18.94 17.62 19.98
N LYS A 131 19.36 17.17 21.15
CA LYS A 131 19.32 15.76 21.52
C LYS A 131 18.19 15.49 22.50
N PHE A 132 17.49 14.38 22.24
CA PHE A 132 16.36 13.92 23.05
C PHE A 132 16.57 12.47 23.47
N ALA A 133 16.24 12.16 24.72
CA ALA A 133 16.41 10.82 25.28
C ALA A 133 15.05 10.14 25.48
N ALA A 134 14.95 8.87 25.07
CA ALA A 134 13.77 8.05 25.23
C ALA A 134 14.13 6.61 25.57
N ARG A 135 13.14 5.81 25.98
CA ARG A 135 13.30 4.38 26.19
C ARG A 135 13.22 3.59 24.87
N LEU A 136 12.43 4.09 23.91
CA LEU A 136 12.16 3.43 22.64
C LEU A 136 12.21 4.44 21.48
N LEU A 137 12.77 4.04 20.36
CA LEU A 137 12.73 4.74 19.08
C LEU A 137 11.81 3.98 18.11
N ILE A 138 10.85 4.69 17.52
CA ILE A 138 9.93 4.15 16.52
C ILE A 138 10.20 4.83 15.17
N ASP A 139 10.60 4.06 14.19
CA ASP A 139 10.86 4.56 12.84
C ASP A 139 9.60 4.50 11.98
N CYS A 140 9.03 5.66 11.69
CA CYS A 140 7.91 5.87 10.77
C CYS A 140 8.30 6.77 9.59
N THR A 141 9.58 6.77 9.18
CA THR A 141 10.10 7.69 8.15
C THR A 141 9.75 7.26 6.72
N GLY A 142 8.98 6.20 6.58
CA GLY A 142 8.59 5.67 5.27
C GLY A 142 9.67 4.76 4.67
N TYR A 143 9.46 4.37 3.41
CA TYR A 143 10.29 3.35 2.74
C TYR A 143 11.78 3.70 2.71
N ASN A 144 12.13 4.97 2.52
CA ASN A 144 13.53 5.42 2.44
C ASN A 144 14.19 5.66 3.81
N SER A 145 13.81 4.92 4.84
CA SER A 145 14.29 5.09 6.19
C SER A 145 15.81 5.24 6.29
N MET A 146 16.23 6.36 6.86
CA MET A 146 17.64 6.59 7.22
C MET A 146 18.08 5.71 8.39
N ILE A 147 17.17 5.38 9.31
CA ILE A 147 17.44 4.51 10.47
C ILE A 147 17.75 3.09 9.98
N ALA A 148 16.94 2.55 9.07
CA ALA A 148 17.21 1.25 8.49
C ALA A 148 18.56 1.22 7.73
N LYS A 149 18.88 2.29 7.01
CA LYS A 149 20.18 2.43 6.32
C LYS A 149 21.37 2.44 7.30
N GLN A 150 21.23 3.11 8.44
CA GLN A 150 22.28 3.10 9.49
C GLN A 150 22.56 1.70 10.04
N TYR A 151 21.54 0.85 10.08
CA TYR A 151 21.70 -0.55 10.50
C TYR A 151 22.08 -1.50 9.37
N GLY A 152 22.23 -1.01 8.14
CA GLY A 152 22.50 -1.86 6.99
C GLY A 152 21.35 -2.82 6.67
N ILE A 153 20.12 -2.49 7.09
CA ILE A 153 18.95 -3.31 6.83
C ILE A 153 18.62 -3.23 5.34
N SER A 154 18.70 -4.37 4.69
CA SER A 154 18.31 -4.50 3.30
C SER A 154 16.78 -4.44 3.17
N ARG A 155 16.34 -3.70 2.17
CA ARG A 155 14.96 -3.61 1.74
C ARG A 155 14.92 -3.81 0.24
N ALA A 156 14.04 -4.66 -0.22
CA ALA A 156 13.80 -4.84 -1.63
C ALA A 156 12.42 -4.25 -1.97
N SER A 157 12.37 -3.43 -3.00
CA SER A 157 11.15 -3.15 -3.74
C SER A 157 11.43 -3.50 -5.18
N TYR A 158 10.63 -4.41 -5.72
CA TYR A 158 10.83 -4.88 -7.07
C TYR A 158 10.19 -3.95 -8.09
N TYR A 159 9.11 -3.26 -7.66
CA TYR A 159 8.36 -2.33 -8.49
C TYR A 159 7.89 -1.12 -7.71
N TRP A 160 7.70 -0.03 -8.44
CA TRP A 160 7.23 1.24 -7.93
C TRP A 160 6.01 1.69 -8.69
N TRP A 161 4.94 1.97 -7.99
CA TRP A 161 3.87 2.77 -8.52
C TRP A 161 4.29 4.23 -8.52
N SER A 162 4.30 4.84 -9.70
CA SER A 162 4.44 6.29 -9.84
C SER A 162 3.10 6.84 -10.27
N VAL A 163 2.63 7.85 -9.56
CA VAL A 163 1.28 8.41 -9.70
C VAL A 163 1.38 9.88 -10.00
N TYR A 164 0.66 10.33 -11.02
CA TYR A 164 0.45 11.74 -11.30
C TYR A 164 -1.01 11.97 -11.67
N GLY A 165 -1.64 12.96 -11.05
CA GLY A 165 -3.04 13.24 -11.31
C GLY A 165 -3.49 14.58 -10.76
N ALA A 166 -4.78 14.84 -10.88
CA ALA A 166 -5.38 16.09 -10.42
C ALA A 166 -6.78 15.86 -9.84
N ILE A 167 -7.10 16.60 -8.80
CA ILE A 167 -8.48 16.88 -8.42
C ILE A 167 -8.93 18.10 -9.19
N GLY A 168 -10.09 18.02 -9.84
CA GLY A 168 -10.61 19.10 -10.64
C GLY A 168 -12.12 19.11 -10.74
N ASP A 169 -12.66 20.27 -11.11
CA ASP A 169 -14.08 20.45 -11.36
C ASP A 169 -14.40 20.28 -12.85
N HIS A 170 -15.59 19.80 -13.10
CA HIS A 170 -16.17 19.63 -14.43
C HIS A 170 -17.30 20.67 -14.64
N PRO A 171 -17.01 21.81 -15.27
CA PRO A 171 -17.99 22.88 -15.42
C PRO A 171 -19.24 22.43 -16.20
N ASN A 172 -19.07 21.46 -17.09
CA ASN A 172 -20.15 20.92 -17.97
C ASN A 172 -20.79 19.65 -17.38
N GLY A 173 -20.43 19.27 -16.15
CA GLY A 173 -20.86 18.01 -15.54
C GLY A 173 -20.01 16.80 -15.95
N LEU A 174 -20.35 15.65 -15.40
CA LEU A 174 -19.67 14.37 -15.60
C LEU A 174 -20.59 13.41 -16.36
N ASP A 175 -20.68 13.59 -17.67
CA ASP A 175 -21.63 12.87 -18.54
C ASP A 175 -21.41 11.34 -18.46
N GLY A 176 -22.46 10.60 -18.09
CA GLY A 176 -22.41 9.13 -17.97
C GLY A 176 -21.70 8.57 -16.74
N MET A 177 -21.18 9.43 -15.86
CA MET A 177 -20.53 9.04 -14.62
C MET A 177 -21.42 9.33 -13.41
N GLN A 178 -21.22 8.59 -12.34
CA GLN A 178 -22.00 8.73 -11.11
C GLN A 178 -21.06 8.97 -9.92
N VAL A 179 -21.56 9.71 -8.93
CA VAL A 179 -20.85 9.86 -7.66
C VAL A 179 -20.61 8.49 -7.04
N GLY A 180 -19.37 8.23 -6.67
CA GLY A 180 -18.93 6.94 -6.17
C GLY A 180 -18.44 5.96 -7.25
N ASP A 181 -18.33 6.40 -8.50
CA ASP A 181 -17.63 5.63 -9.54
C ASP A 181 -16.13 5.67 -9.29
N TYR A 182 -15.51 4.51 -9.39
CA TYR A 182 -14.07 4.32 -9.43
C TYR A 182 -13.67 3.53 -10.66
N MET A 183 -12.94 4.17 -11.56
CA MET A 183 -12.28 3.51 -12.68
C MET A 183 -11.01 2.83 -12.15
N LEU A 184 -11.07 1.52 -12.02
CA LEU A 184 -9.95 0.73 -11.53
C LEU A 184 -8.83 0.61 -12.57
N TRP A 185 -9.22 0.43 -13.85
CA TRP A 185 -8.28 0.38 -14.96
C TRP A 185 -8.91 0.95 -16.22
N GLN A 186 -8.21 1.88 -16.84
CA GLN A 186 -8.43 2.22 -18.24
C GLN A 186 -7.09 2.16 -18.95
N THR A 187 -7.04 1.41 -20.04
CA THR A 187 -5.84 1.28 -20.88
C THR A 187 -5.97 2.11 -22.13
N PHE A 188 -4.86 2.43 -22.77
CA PHE A 188 -4.78 3.21 -24.01
C PHE A 188 -4.10 2.42 -25.12
N ALA A 189 -4.32 2.81 -26.37
CA ALA A 189 -3.61 2.27 -27.51
C ALA A 189 -2.11 2.61 -27.44
N ASP A 190 -1.26 1.80 -28.08
CA ASP A 190 0.21 1.97 -28.07
C ASP A 190 0.67 3.32 -28.63
N THR A 191 -0.14 3.94 -29.49
CA THR A 191 0.15 5.25 -30.09
C THR A 191 0.16 6.40 -29.10
N THR A 192 -0.37 6.20 -27.89
CA THR A 192 -0.32 7.18 -26.80
C THR A 192 1.00 7.13 -26.01
N ALA A 193 1.74 6.05 -26.13
CA ALA A 193 3.11 6.00 -25.63
C ALA A 193 3.99 6.91 -26.49
N SER A 194 4.78 7.80 -25.87
CA SER A 194 5.66 8.74 -26.53
C SER A 194 6.49 8.06 -27.63
N ALA A 195 6.88 8.81 -28.67
CA ALA A 195 7.78 8.37 -29.73
C ALA A 195 9.21 7.99 -29.20
N ASP A 196 9.43 8.11 -27.92
CA ASP A 196 10.68 7.72 -27.26
C ASP A 196 10.68 6.20 -27.04
N THR A 197 11.38 5.51 -27.93
CA THR A 197 11.55 4.06 -27.91
C THR A 197 12.29 3.51 -26.70
N SER A 198 12.95 4.37 -25.91
CA SER A 198 13.54 3.99 -24.62
C SER A 198 12.48 3.68 -23.54
N LEU A 199 11.24 4.07 -23.78
CA LEU A 199 10.09 3.94 -22.90
C LEU A 199 9.15 2.78 -23.28
N GLN A 200 9.59 1.82 -24.07
CA GLN A 200 8.80 0.65 -24.50
C GLN A 200 8.30 -0.26 -23.37
N GLN A 201 8.54 0.08 -22.12
CA GLN A 201 8.17 -0.74 -20.98
C GLN A 201 6.92 -0.20 -20.28
N GLY A 202 5.76 -0.67 -20.73
CA GLY A 202 4.48 -0.50 -20.07
C GLY A 202 3.71 0.78 -20.43
N ARG A 203 2.41 0.62 -20.51
CA ARG A 203 1.46 1.70 -20.76
C ARG A 203 1.04 2.33 -19.44
N PRO A 204 0.67 3.63 -19.42
CA PRO A 204 -0.01 4.18 -18.26
C PRO A 204 -1.36 3.50 -18.08
N LEU A 205 -1.73 3.25 -16.84
CA LEU A 205 -3.11 3.00 -16.46
C LEU A 205 -3.73 4.35 -16.08
N PHE A 206 -4.97 4.55 -16.45
CA PHE A 206 -5.73 5.72 -16.05
C PHE A 206 -6.81 5.28 -15.08
N GLU A 207 -6.86 5.96 -13.96
CA GLU A 207 -7.87 5.77 -12.92
C GLU A 207 -8.59 7.09 -12.67
N TYR A 208 -9.82 7.00 -12.20
CA TYR A 208 -10.54 8.16 -11.70
C TYR A 208 -11.53 7.78 -10.62
N GLU A 209 -11.82 8.74 -9.78
CA GLU A 209 -12.80 8.70 -8.71
C GLU A 209 -13.76 9.87 -8.86
N ILE A 210 -15.07 9.63 -8.84
CA ILE A 210 -16.08 10.68 -8.87
C ILE A 210 -16.47 11.01 -7.44
N LEU A 211 -15.94 12.14 -6.96
CA LEU A 211 -16.03 12.55 -5.56
C LEU A 211 -17.38 13.18 -5.22
N ASP A 212 -17.90 13.99 -6.14
CA ASP A 212 -19.23 14.62 -6.07
C ASP A 212 -19.77 14.89 -7.49
N GLU A 213 -20.88 15.58 -7.63
CA GLU A 213 -21.56 15.84 -8.90
C GLU A 213 -20.72 16.64 -9.93
N ARG A 214 -19.65 17.27 -9.48
CA ARG A 214 -18.79 18.13 -10.30
C ARG A 214 -17.31 17.87 -10.15
N THR A 215 -16.90 17.17 -9.12
CA THR A 215 -15.50 17.00 -8.77
C THR A 215 -15.06 15.57 -9.00
N SER A 216 -13.95 15.40 -9.68
CA SER A 216 -13.27 14.12 -9.80
C SER A 216 -11.82 14.21 -9.33
N PHE A 217 -11.27 13.07 -8.93
CA PHE A 217 -9.84 12.84 -8.87
C PHE A 217 -9.49 11.89 -10.02
N SER A 218 -8.66 12.33 -10.94
CA SER A 218 -8.17 11.51 -12.04
C SER A 218 -6.65 11.44 -12.03
N LEU A 219 -6.11 10.29 -12.41
CA LEU A 219 -4.67 10.06 -12.32
C LEU A 219 -4.19 9.04 -13.35
N ILE A 220 -2.90 9.10 -13.64
CA ILE A 220 -2.19 8.05 -14.36
C ILE A 220 -1.24 7.34 -13.41
N LEU A 221 -1.08 6.03 -13.62
CA LEU A 221 -0.16 5.19 -12.87
C LEU A 221 0.79 4.50 -13.84
N TYR A 222 2.05 4.48 -13.44
CA TYR A 222 3.05 3.61 -14.04
C TYR A 222 3.59 2.66 -12.98
N LEU A 223 3.58 1.37 -13.27
CA LEU A 223 4.23 0.37 -12.43
C LEU A 223 5.53 -0.06 -13.10
N ARG A 224 6.65 0.33 -12.52
CA ARG A 224 7.99 0.09 -13.07
C ARG A 224 9.01 -0.23 -11.99
N ARG A 225 10.17 -0.71 -12.42
CA ARG A 225 11.34 -0.93 -11.53
C ARG A 225 11.94 0.39 -11.03
N GLU A 226 11.72 1.47 -11.75
CA GLU A 226 12.19 2.81 -11.42
C GLU A 226 11.03 3.76 -11.20
N VAL A 227 11.24 4.71 -10.30
CA VAL A 227 10.27 5.78 -10.07
C VAL A 227 10.26 6.73 -11.27
N MET A 228 9.08 6.98 -11.81
CA MET A 228 8.91 7.96 -12.89
C MET A 228 8.90 9.37 -12.34
N THR A 229 9.56 10.29 -13.04
CA THR A 229 9.60 11.69 -12.61
C THR A 229 8.31 12.44 -12.95
N ARG A 230 8.06 13.52 -12.25
CA ARG A 230 6.93 14.41 -12.54
C ARG A 230 6.99 14.97 -13.96
N GLU A 231 8.18 15.38 -14.38
CA GLU A 231 8.42 15.98 -15.70
C GLU A 231 8.08 15.01 -16.84
N PHE A 232 8.22 13.72 -16.60
CA PHE A 232 7.79 12.69 -17.54
C PHE A 232 6.27 12.49 -17.52
N MET A 233 5.68 12.38 -16.32
CA MET A 233 4.28 11.97 -16.17
C MET A 233 3.29 13.10 -16.50
N GLU A 234 3.61 14.35 -16.17
CA GLU A 234 2.73 15.50 -16.35
C GLU A 234 2.30 15.73 -17.83
N PRO A 235 3.20 15.70 -18.82
CA PRO A 235 2.81 15.81 -20.24
C PRO A 235 1.92 14.66 -20.70
N VAL A 236 2.18 13.43 -20.23
CA VAL A 236 1.36 12.26 -20.58
C VAL A 236 -0.05 12.39 -20.02
N TYR A 237 -0.19 12.75 -18.75
CA TYR A 237 -1.47 12.98 -18.11
C TYR A 237 -2.26 14.08 -18.83
N ASN A 238 -1.62 15.22 -19.09
CA ASN A 238 -2.25 16.34 -19.76
C ASN A 238 -2.77 15.98 -21.16
N ARG A 239 -2.03 15.15 -21.91
CA ARG A 239 -2.49 14.65 -23.21
C ARG A 239 -3.71 13.75 -23.05
N ILE A 240 -3.68 12.82 -22.11
CA ILE A 240 -4.79 11.89 -21.87
C ILE A 240 -6.07 12.64 -21.53
N ILE A 241 -6.05 13.57 -20.60
CA ILE A 241 -7.26 14.31 -20.20
C ILE A 241 -7.73 15.37 -21.20
N ARG A 242 -6.98 15.63 -22.29
CA ARG A 242 -7.32 16.66 -23.29
C ARG A 242 -7.59 16.11 -24.68
N GLU A 243 -6.98 15.00 -25.05
CA GLU A 243 -6.93 14.55 -26.43
C GLU A 243 -7.52 13.14 -26.62
N GLU A 244 -7.50 12.29 -25.60
CA GLU A 244 -7.98 10.92 -25.72
C GLU A 244 -9.51 10.87 -25.73
N ALA A 245 -10.08 10.24 -26.75
CA ALA A 245 -11.53 10.13 -26.90
C ALA A 245 -12.18 9.36 -25.74
N SER A 246 -11.48 8.36 -25.19
CA SER A 246 -11.96 7.53 -24.09
C SER A 246 -12.03 8.27 -22.75
N THR A 247 -11.39 9.42 -22.64
CA THR A 247 -11.42 10.30 -21.47
C THR A 247 -12.11 11.64 -21.75
N SER A 248 -12.95 11.70 -22.78
CA SER A 248 -13.61 12.94 -23.20
C SER A 248 -14.41 13.64 -22.10
N ALA A 249 -14.93 12.91 -21.12
CA ALA A 249 -15.60 13.49 -19.96
C ALA A 249 -14.67 14.36 -19.09
N PHE A 250 -13.36 14.20 -19.22
CA PHE A 250 -12.35 15.00 -18.50
C PHE A 250 -11.87 16.21 -19.32
N HIS A 251 -12.28 16.31 -20.60
CA HIS A 251 -11.91 17.46 -21.42
C HIS A 251 -12.50 18.75 -20.84
N GLY A 252 -11.65 19.73 -20.60
CA GLY A 252 -12.07 20.99 -19.98
C GLY A 252 -12.18 20.96 -18.45
N MET A 253 -11.73 19.90 -17.80
CA MET A 253 -11.63 19.85 -16.34
C MET A 253 -10.79 21.03 -15.81
N ALA A 254 -11.35 21.77 -14.85
CA ALA A 254 -10.66 22.85 -14.16
C ALA A 254 -9.85 22.28 -13.00
N VAL A 255 -8.53 22.17 -13.17
CA VAL A 255 -7.63 21.61 -12.17
C VAL A 255 -7.59 22.48 -10.92
N LYS A 256 -7.84 21.90 -9.76
CA LYS A 256 -7.76 22.54 -8.43
C LYS A 256 -6.49 22.16 -7.67
N GLU A 257 -6.13 20.89 -7.71
CA GLU A 257 -5.01 20.36 -6.94
C GLU A 257 -4.28 19.27 -7.74
N ILE A 258 -2.96 19.35 -7.81
CA ILE A 258 -2.12 18.33 -8.42
C ILE A 258 -1.66 17.34 -7.35
N LYS A 259 -1.79 16.06 -7.66
CA LYS A 259 -1.28 14.95 -6.87
C LYS A 259 -0.12 14.29 -7.62
N TYR A 260 1.03 14.18 -6.97
CA TYR A 260 2.17 13.44 -7.48
C TYR A 260 2.86 12.70 -6.37
N GLY A 261 3.24 11.47 -6.65
CA GLY A 261 3.95 10.66 -5.67
C GLY A 261 4.33 9.29 -6.23
N TRP A 262 4.92 8.51 -5.38
CA TRP A 262 5.27 7.13 -5.67
C TRP A 262 5.21 6.30 -4.38
N TYR A 263 5.01 5.01 -4.54
CA TYR A 263 5.05 4.06 -3.45
C TYR A 263 5.52 2.69 -3.96
N PRO A 264 6.14 1.87 -3.09
CA PRO A 264 6.55 0.53 -3.48
C PRO A 264 5.31 -0.35 -3.72
N SER A 265 5.32 -1.10 -4.79
CA SER A 265 4.24 -2.04 -5.08
C SER A 265 4.34 -3.29 -4.20
N ALA A 266 5.54 -3.83 -4.06
CA ALA A 266 5.81 -4.89 -3.11
C ALA A 266 7.18 -4.64 -2.50
N SER A 267 7.26 -4.64 -1.18
CA SER A 267 8.50 -4.41 -0.48
C SER A 267 8.68 -5.39 0.67
N VAL A 268 9.90 -5.80 0.88
CA VAL A 268 10.27 -6.72 1.95
C VAL A 268 11.32 -6.07 2.82
N SER A 269 11.14 -6.12 4.14
CA SER A 269 12.18 -5.80 5.11
C SER A 269 12.66 -7.07 5.79
N GLN A 270 13.97 -7.28 5.81
CA GLN A 270 14.57 -8.44 6.46
C GLN A 270 14.44 -8.36 7.99
N GLU A 271 14.40 -7.16 8.53
CA GLU A 271 14.37 -6.92 9.96
C GLU A 271 13.36 -5.83 10.31
N LEU A 272 12.61 -6.06 11.38
CA LEU A 272 11.54 -5.19 11.85
C LEU A 272 11.87 -4.50 13.17
N ALA A 273 12.95 -4.92 13.85
CA ALA A 273 13.37 -4.34 15.12
C ALA A 273 14.88 -4.50 15.36
N ARG A 274 15.40 -3.66 16.21
CA ARG A 274 16.71 -3.71 16.86
C ARG A 274 16.52 -3.49 18.37
N GLU A 275 17.60 -3.55 19.11
CA GLU A 275 17.57 -3.16 20.52
C GLU A 275 16.99 -1.75 20.66
N ARG A 276 15.89 -1.59 21.39
CA ARG A 276 15.18 -0.31 21.63
C ARG A 276 14.78 0.47 20.36
N VAL A 277 14.72 -0.19 19.21
CA VAL A 277 14.30 0.42 17.95
C VAL A 277 13.33 -0.50 17.22
N ILE A 278 12.19 0.03 16.80
CA ILE A 278 11.19 -0.71 16.03
C ILE A 278 10.76 0.09 14.80
N PHE A 279 10.49 -0.60 13.70
CA PHE A 279 10.03 0.01 12.46
C PHE A 279 8.51 -0.12 12.33
N ALA A 280 7.84 0.88 11.77
CA ALA A 280 6.40 0.87 11.53
C ALA A 280 6.03 1.61 10.23
N GLY A 281 4.83 1.37 9.73
CA GLY A 281 4.41 1.92 8.44
C GLY A 281 5.27 1.42 7.28
N ASP A 282 5.48 2.23 6.24
CA ASP A 282 6.33 1.86 5.09
C ASP A 282 7.79 1.60 5.51
N ALA A 283 8.21 2.08 6.69
CA ALA A 283 9.50 1.75 7.27
C ALA A 283 9.59 0.28 7.68
N ALA A 284 8.49 -0.36 7.99
CA ALA A 284 8.36 -1.81 8.22
C ALA A 284 7.76 -2.54 7.01
N CYS A 285 7.67 -1.87 5.86
CA CYS A 285 7.01 -2.40 4.66
C CYS A 285 5.51 -2.71 4.86
N TRP A 286 4.79 -1.86 5.62
CA TRP A 286 3.33 -1.89 5.71
C TRP A 286 2.73 -1.33 4.43
N THR A 287 2.82 -2.07 3.37
CA THR A 287 2.31 -1.67 2.07
C THR A 287 1.70 -2.86 1.35
N THR A 288 0.79 -2.58 0.45
CA THR A 288 0.19 -3.60 -0.41
C THR A 288 0.68 -3.45 -1.83
N PRO A 289 0.53 -4.50 -2.66
CA PRO A 289 0.75 -4.39 -4.10
C PRO A 289 -0.06 -3.28 -4.76
N CYS A 290 -1.21 -2.94 -4.20
CA CYS A 290 -2.19 -2.00 -4.77
C CYS A 290 -2.20 -0.62 -4.07
N GLY A 291 -1.29 -0.36 -3.14
CA GLY A 291 -1.16 0.97 -2.52
C GLY A 291 -2.11 1.27 -1.35
N TRP A 292 -2.69 0.29 -0.72
CA TRP A 292 -3.67 0.42 0.38
C TRP A 292 -3.03 0.62 1.76
N GLY A 293 -1.87 1.28 1.83
CA GLY A 293 -1.13 1.49 3.08
C GLY A 293 -1.94 2.16 4.18
N MET A 294 -2.88 3.07 3.85
CA MET A 294 -3.74 3.70 4.85
C MET A 294 -4.71 2.72 5.50
N SER A 295 -5.27 1.79 4.73
CA SER A 295 -6.14 0.73 5.27
C SER A 295 -5.40 -0.12 6.29
N PHE A 296 -4.14 -0.47 6.01
CA PHE A 296 -3.30 -1.22 6.94
C PHE A 296 -2.96 -0.47 8.21
N ILE A 297 -2.67 0.83 8.09
CA ILE A 297 -2.42 1.67 9.25
C ILE A 297 -3.67 1.66 10.13
N LEU A 298 -4.84 1.93 9.56
CA LEU A 298 -6.10 2.00 10.32
C LEU A 298 -6.50 0.67 10.95
N ASN A 299 -6.23 -0.44 10.27
CA ASN A 299 -6.53 -1.77 10.78
C ASN A 299 -5.63 -2.19 11.95
N ASN A 300 -4.37 -1.74 11.96
CA ASN A 300 -3.35 -2.35 12.84
C ASN A 300 -2.78 -1.41 13.91
N TYR A 301 -2.86 -0.08 13.75
CA TYR A 301 -2.13 0.84 14.62
C TYR A 301 -2.47 0.70 16.11
N ARG A 302 -3.72 0.36 16.46
CA ARG A 302 -4.15 0.20 17.85
C ARG A 302 -3.59 -1.05 18.50
N ASP A 303 -3.69 -2.20 17.81
CA ASP A 303 -3.15 -3.46 18.31
C ASP A 303 -1.62 -3.38 18.44
N PHE A 304 -0.96 -2.83 17.42
CA PHE A 304 0.47 -2.56 17.45
C PHE A 304 0.86 -1.67 18.64
N THR A 305 0.12 -0.59 18.85
CA THR A 305 0.39 0.35 19.96
C THR A 305 0.13 -0.29 21.33
N ALA A 306 -0.92 -1.09 21.46
CA ALA A 306 -1.22 -1.81 22.70
C ALA A 306 -0.09 -2.79 23.08
N LYS A 307 0.51 -3.46 22.10
CA LYS A 307 1.64 -4.35 22.31
C LYS A 307 2.94 -3.59 22.64
N LEU A 308 3.14 -2.43 21.99
CA LEU A 308 4.24 -1.52 22.39
C LEU A 308 4.09 -1.02 23.81
N GLU A 309 2.87 -0.68 24.22
CA GLU A 309 2.56 -0.27 25.60
C GLU A 309 2.90 -1.37 26.61
N GLN A 310 2.56 -2.62 26.31
CA GLN A 310 2.92 -3.76 27.14
C GLN A 310 4.44 -3.96 27.24
N ALA A 311 5.14 -3.83 26.11
CA ALA A 311 6.60 -3.92 26.06
C ALA A 311 7.27 -2.81 26.87
N LEU A 312 6.79 -1.55 26.74
CA LEU A 312 7.26 -0.41 27.54
C LEU A 312 6.99 -0.60 29.03
N SER A 313 5.79 -1.07 29.40
CA SER A 313 5.42 -1.32 30.78
C SER A 313 6.31 -2.37 31.45
N ALA A 314 6.67 -3.41 30.71
CA ALA A 314 7.51 -4.52 31.20
C ALA A 314 9.01 -4.30 31.00
N ASP A 315 9.41 -3.16 30.40
CA ASP A 315 10.78 -2.86 29.95
C ASP A 315 11.40 -3.95 29.06
N ARG A 316 10.56 -4.63 28.25
CA ARG A 316 10.97 -5.65 27.30
C ARG A 316 11.19 -5.02 25.92
N LEU A 317 12.30 -4.29 25.77
CA LEU A 317 12.62 -3.51 24.59
C LEU A 317 13.81 -4.08 23.81
N GLY A 318 14.18 -5.32 24.07
CA GLY A 318 15.17 -6.06 23.33
C GLY A 318 14.74 -6.35 21.89
N ARG A 319 15.72 -6.65 21.03
CA ARG A 319 15.47 -6.98 19.61
C ARG A 319 14.45 -8.11 19.45
N ALA A 320 14.60 -9.19 20.24
CA ALA A 320 13.75 -10.37 20.11
C ALA A 320 12.31 -10.06 20.51
N GLU A 321 12.13 -9.34 21.62
CA GLU A 321 10.83 -8.95 22.15
C GLU A 321 10.09 -8.00 21.21
N LEU A 322 10.78 -6.98 20.69
CA LEU A 322 10.21 -6.05 19.74
C LEU A 322 9.90 -6.72 18.39
N ALA A 323 10.75 -7.64 17.93
CA ALA A 323 10.51 -8.39 16.70
C ALA A 323 9.34 -9.37 16.81
N ALA A 324 8.98 -9.77 18.03
CA ALA A 324 7.82 -10.63 18.30
C ALA A 324 6.49 -9.85 18.34
N ILE A 325 6.53 -8.51 18.42
CA ILE A 325 5.32 -7.70 18.27
C ILE A 325 4.78 -7.94 16.87
N PRO A 326 3.52 -8.39 16.71
CA PRO A 326 2.97 -8.61 15.39
C PRO A 326 3.02 -7.33 14.58
N HIS A 327 3.75 -7.40 13.49
CA HIS A 327 3.71 -6.38 12.46
C HIS A 327 2.76 -6.86 11.40
N PHE A 328 2.08 -5.94 10.80
CA PHE A 328 1.40 -6.24 9.57
C PHE A 328 2.46 -6.62 8.53
N ARG A 329 2.56 -7.88 8.23
CA ARG A 329 3.38 -8.39 7.15
C ARG A 329 2.49 -8.68 5.96
N PHE A 330 2.51 -7.81 4.99
CA PHE A 330 2.04 -8.14 3.70
C PHE A 330 3.17 -8.77 2.93
N ARG A 331 3.46 -10.07 3.19
CA ARG A 331 4.43 -10.63 2.41
C ARG A 331 4.73 -11.99 2.57
N GLU A 332 4.15 -12.75 1.80
CA GLU A 332 4.76 -13.97 1.41
C GLU A 332 5.43 -13.77 0.05
N ARG A 333 6.48 -14.51 -0.24
CA ARG A 333 7.22 -14.38 -1.50
C ARG A 333 6.33 -14.62 -2.71
N GLY A 334 5.33 -15.51 -2.61
CA GLY A 334 4.32 -15.73 -3.65
C GLY A 334 3.53 -14.48 -4.04
N GLU A 335 3.33 -13.54 -3.14
CA GLU A 335 2.63 -12.28 -3.43
C GLU A 335 3.46 -11.37 -4.31
N ILE A 336 4.78 -11.35 -4.16
CA ILE A 336 5.69 -10.59 -5.01
C ILE A 336 5.61 -11.11 -6.44
N VAL A 337 5.60 -12.43 -6.60
CA VAL A 337 5.45 -13.09 -7.89
C VAL A 337 4.09 -12.77 -8.52
N LEU A 338 3.01 -12.90 -7.76
CA LEU A 338 1.66 -12.60 -8.23
C LEU A 338 1.54 -11.14 -8.66
N ASN A 339 2.11 -10.23 -7.88
CA ASN A 339 2.11 -8.82 -8.20
C ASN A 339 2.92 -8.51 -9.46
N ALA A 340 4.08 -9.13 -9.63
CA ALA A 340 4.86 -9.01 -10.85
C ALA A 340 4.08 -9.49 -12.08
N LEU A 341 3.42 -10.63 -11.98
CA LEU A 341 2.59 -11.19 -13.06
C LEU A 341 1.42 -10.26 -13.40
N MET A 342 0.66 -9.81 -12.42
CA MET A 342 -0.46 -8.88 -12.64
C MET A 342 0.00 -7.57 -13.27
N THR A 343 1.11 -7.04 -12.80
CA THR A 343 1.71 -5.82 -13.29
C THR A 343 2.06 -5.90 -14.77
N HIS A 344 2.80 -6.93 -15.13
CA HIS A 344 3.22 -7.14 -16.52
C HIS A 344 2.04 -7.43 -17.41
N PHE A 345 1.05 -8.17 -16.89
CA PHE A 345 -0.17 -8.42 -17.61
C PHE A 345 -0.89 -7.11 -17.95
N LEU A 346 -1.18 -6.28 -16.96
CA LEU A 346 -1.90 -5.00 -17.18
C LEU A 346 -1.12 -4.02 -18.06
N SER A 347 0.20 -3.98 -17.91
CA SER A 347 1.04 -3.00 -18.59
C SER A 347 1.48 -3.43 -20.00
N ASN A 348 1.60 -4.73 -20.28
CA ASN A 348 2.25 -5.24 -21.48
C ASN A 348 1.39 -6.20 -22.31
N ALA A 349 0.29 -6.73 -21.77
CA ALA A 349 -0.54 -7.68 -22.50
C ALA A 349 -1.12 -7.05 -23.78
N PRO A 350 -1.17 -7.81 -24.88
CA PRO A 350 -1.85 -7.35 -26.11
C PRO A 350 -3.33 -7.03 -25.86
N ALA A 351 -3.89 -6.10 -26.62
CA ALA A 351 -5.28 -5.68 -26.47
C ALA A 351 -6.29 -6.83 -26.41
N PRO A 352 -6.25 -7.83 -27.30
CA PRO A 352 -7.22 -8.94 -27.24
C PRO A 352 -7.11 -9.75 -25.94
N MET A 353 -5.94 -9.78 -25.34
CA MET A 353 -5.72 -10.47 -24.07
C MET A 353 -6.27 -9.69 -22.89
N LEU A 354 -6.09 -8.37 -22.89
CA LEU A 354 -6.70 -7.46 -21.91
C LEU A 354 -8.22 -7.51 -21.97
N ASP A 355 -8.80 -7.51 -23.18
CA ASP A 355 -10.25 -7.63 -23.38
C ASP A 355 -10.79 -8.94 -22.78
N ARG A 356 -10.11 -10.05 -23.05
CA ARG A 356 -10.48 -11.35 -22.47
C ARG A 356 -10.39 -11.35 -20.95
N PHE A 357 -9.34 -10.72 -20.40
CA PHE A 357 -9.17 -10.59 -18.95
C PHE A 357 -10.30 -9.79 -18.32
N ILE A 358 -10.60 -8.60 -18.85
CA ILE A 358 -11.69 -7.76 -18.35
C ILE A 358 -13.04 -8.47 -18.51
N ASN A 359 -13.24 -9.21 -19.62
CA ASN A 359 -14.47 -9.95 -19.85
C ASN A 359 -14.71 -11.07 -18.81
N LEU A 360 -13.67 -11.56 -18.13
CA LEU A 360 -13.84 -12.53 -17.04
C LEU A 360 -14.70 -12.01 -15.88
N PHE A 361 -14.76 -10.70 -15.70
CA PHE A 361 -15.58 -10.06 -14.65
C PHE A 361 -17.05 -9.87 -15.07
N ASN A 362 -17.40 -10.16 -16.32
CA ASN A 362 -18.79 -10.11 -16.77
C ASN A 362 -19.51 -11.44 -16.50
N GLU A 363 -20.72 -11.36 -15.95
CA GLU A 363 -21.53 -12.53 -15.59
C GLU A 363 -21.83 -13.46 -16.79
N THR A 364 -21.78 -12.93 -18.02
CA THR A 364 -21.97 -13.68 -19.25
C THR A 364 -20.74 -14.48 -19.68
N SER A 365 -19.61 -14.30 -19.04
CA SER A 365 -18.37 -15.03 -19.36
C SER A 365 -18.49 -16.51 -18.94
N PRO A 366 -18.11 -17.45 -19.80
CA PRO A 366 -18.12 -18.88 -19.45
C PRO A 366 -17.13 -19.24 -18.35
N ASN A 367 -16.10 -18.41 -18.18
CA ASN A 367 -15.08 -18.54 -17.13
C ASN A 367 -15.18 -17.40 -16.12
N HIS A 368 -16.41 -16.95 -15.84
CA HIS A 368 -16.68 -15.82 -14.96
C HIS A 368 -15.90 -15.88 -13.65
N ILE A 369 -15.28 -14.75 -13.32
CA ILE A 369 -14.66 -14.49 -12.02
C ILE A 369 -15.55 -13.50 -11.29
N ASP A 370 -16.08 -13.90 -10.13
CA ASP A 370 -16.88 -12.97 -9.32
C ASP A 370 -16.04 -11.73 -8.98
N PRO A 371 -16.48 -10.51 -9.34
CA PRO A 371 -15.76 -9.28 -9.06
C PRO A 371 -15.44 -9.04 -7.58
N ILE A 372 -16.14 -9.69 -6.66
CA ILE A 372 -15.82 -9.63 -5.24
C ILE A 372 -14.38 -10.06 -4.94
N TYR A 373 -13.81 -10.96 -5.77
CA TYR A 373 -12.42 -11.36 -5.55
C TYR A 373 -11.43 -10.24 -5.86
N CYS A 374 -11.76 -9.30 -6.77
CA CYS A 374 -10.96 -8.08 -6.96
C CYS A 374 -10.97 -7.22 -5.70
N GLU A 375 -12.16 -7.02 -5.11
CA GLU A 375 -12.28 -6.25 -3.87
C GLU A 375 -11.49 -6.92 -2.74
N LYS A 376 -11.59 -8.24 -2.59
CA LYS A 376 -10.87 -9.02 -1.59
C LYS A 376 -9.35 -8.99 -1.79
N VAL A 377 -8.85 -8.96 -3.02
CA VAL A 377 -7.42 -8.76 -3.31
C VAL A 377 -6.96 -7.39 -2.82
N PHE A 378 -7.75 -6.35 -3.05
CA PHE A 378 -7.38 -5.00 -2.60
C PHE A 378 -7.42 -4.86 -1.09
N THR A 379 -8.39 -5.49 -0.42
CA THR A 379 -8.54 -5.44 1.04
C THR A 379 -7.72 -6.51 1.75
N LEU A 380 -7.07 -7.42 0.99
CA LEU A 380 -6.31 -8.58 1.47
C LEU A 380 -7.15 -9.57 2.29
N ASP A 381 -8.43 -9.63 2.02
CA ASP A 381 -9.37 -10.57 2.63
C ASP A 381 -9.65 -11.77 1.71
N ILE A 382 -8.74 -12.05 0.77
CA ILE A 382 -8.86 -13.18 -0.13
C ILE A 382 -8.22 -14.42 0.48
N THR A 383 -8.99 -15.48 0.57
CA THR A 383 -8.52 -16.77 1.09
C THR A 383 -7.74 -17.57 0.04
N PRO A 384 -6.86 -18.51 0.46
CA PRO A 384 -6.16 -19.41 -0.49
C PRO A 384 -7.10 -20.19 -1.43
N ALA A 385 -8.25 -20.59 -0.95
CA ALA A 385 -9.26 -21.28 -1.77
C ALA A 385 -9.84 -20.37 -2.85
N GLU A 386 -10.08 -19.11 -2.54
CA GLU A 386 -10.54 -18.08 -3.48
C GLU A 386 -9.46 -17.74 -4.50
N VAL A 387 -8.19 -17.60 -4.08
CA VAL A 387 -7.05 -17.44 -4.99
C VAL A 387 -6.97 -18.60 -5.96
N HIS A 388 -7.12 -19.85 -5.47
CA HIS A 388 -7.15 -21.02 -6.33
C HIS A 388 -8.31 -20.97 -7.36
N THR A 389 -9.49 -20.50 -6.94
CA THR A 389 -10.65 -20.34 -7.83
C THR A 389 -10.34 -19.33 -8.94
N VAL A 390 -9.77 -18.17 -8.61
CA VAL A 390 -9.37 -17.15 -9.59
C VAL A 390 -8.31 -17.69 -10.54
N LEU A 391 -7.27 -18.34 -10.02
CA LEU A 391 -6.22 -18.94 -10.85
C LEU A 391 -6.76 -20.02 -11.78
N ALA A 392 -7.67 -20.86 -11.30
CA ALA A 392 -8.29 -21.89 -12.14
C ALA A 392 -9.12 -21.30 -13.29
N ALA A 393 -9.83 -20.20 -13.06
CA ALA A 393 -10.56 -19.49 -14.11
C ALA A 393 -9.60 -18.84 -15.12
N LEU A 394 -8.53 -18.20 -14.63
CA LEU A 394 -7.49 -17.63 -15.49
C LEU A 394 -6.81 -18.67 -16.37
N LEU A 395 -6.48 -19.86 -15.83
CA LEU A 395 -5.84 -20.94 -16.57
C LEU A 395 -6.77 -21.64 -17.59
N LYS A 396 -8.09 -21.54 -17.40
CA LYS A 396 -9.06 -21.95 -18.42
C LYS A 396 -9.12 -20.97 -19.58
N GLU A 397 -8.95 -19.70 -19.29
CA GLU A 397 -9.02 -18.63 -20.29
C GLU A 397 -7.69 -18.42 -21.02
N PHE A 398 -6.56 -18.51 -20.32
CA PHE A 398 -5.23 -18.23 -20.85
C PHE A 398 -4.31 -19.44 -20.74
N HIS A 399 -3.55 -19.71 -21.78
CA HIS A 399 -2.48 -20.69 -21.68
C HIS A 399 -1.32 -20.13 -20.87
N LEU A 400 -0.68 -20.96 -20.04
CA LEU A 400 0.50 -20.56 -19.27
C LEU A 400 1.58 -19.89 -20.13
N LYS A 401 1.82 -20.40 -21.34
CA LYS A 401 2.78 -19.80 -22.29
C LYS A 401 2.47 -18.34 -22.64
N ASP A 402 1.17 -17.99 -22.70
CA ASP A 402 0.74 -16.64 -23.04
C ASP A 402 0.93 -15.69 -21.85
N LEU A 403 0.66 -16.18 -20.64
CA LEU A 403 0.92 -15.43 -19.39
C LEU A 403 2.43 -15.23 -19.17
N PHE A 404 3.22 -16.28 -19.34
CA PHE A 404 4.67 -16.18 -19.21
C PHE A 404 5.32 -15.35 -20.33
N GLY A 405 4.76 -15.38 -21.55
CA GLY A 405 5.26 -14.61 -22.68
C GLY A 405 5.23 -13.08 -22.51
N ILE A 406 4.51 -12.59 -21.51
CA ILE A 406 4.44 -11.16 -21.16
C ILE A 406 5.63 -10.74 -20.28
N LEU A 407 6.20 -11.69 -19.54
CA LEU A 407 7.26 -11.41 -18.58
C LEU A 407 8.57 -11.01 -19.28
N GLN A 408 9.28 -10.08 -18.68
CA GLN A 408 10.61 -9.69 -19.11
C GLN A 408 11.66 -10.71 -18.62
N PRO A 409 12.84 -10.82 -19.26
CA PRO A 409 13.88 -11.75 -18.83
C PRO A 409 14.21 -11.68 -17.33
N ASP A 410 14.27 -10.47 -16.80
CA ASP A 410 14.58 -10.23 -15.38
C ASP A 410 13.48 -10.70 -14.44
N ASP A 411 12.23 -10.77 -14.90
CA ASP A 411 11.12 -11.29 -14.10
C ASP A 411 11.19 -12.78 -13.95
N TYR A 412 11.74 -13.48 -14.97
CA TYR A 412 12.02 -14.91 -14.85
C TYR A 412 13.08 -15.19 -13.80
N ILE A 413 14.10 -14.34 -13.70
CA ILE A 413 15.13 -14.44 -12.64
C ILE A 413 14.45 -14.29 -11.28
N LEU A 414 13.63 -13.25 -11.11
CA LEU A 414 12.86 -13.02 -9.89
C LEU A 414 11.97 -14.21 -9.53
N LEU A 415 11.21 -14.75 -10.51
CA LEU A 415 10.35 -15.91 -10.33
C LEU A 415 11.14 -17.12 -9.86
N VAL A 416 12.31 -17.37 -10.46
CA VAL A 416 13.17 -18.50 -10.09
C VAL A 416 13.76 -18.32 -8.69
N GLU A 417 14.21 -17.11 -8.35
CA GLU A 417 14.74 -16.79 -7.01
C GLU A 417 13.67 -16.96 -5.93
N GLU A 418 12.46 -16.45 -6.18
CA GLU A 418 11.35 -16.56 -5.24
C GLU A 418 10.84 -18.01 -5.12
N ALA A 419 10.76 -18.75 -6.23
CA ALA A 419 10.40 -20.17 -6.20
C ALA A 419 11.45 -21.00 -5.44
N ALA A 420 12.74 -20.74 -5.66
CA ALA A 420 13.82 -21.42 -4.95
C ALA A 420 13.78 -21.14 -3.44
N ALA A 421 13.49 -19.89 -3.06
CA ALA A 421 13.36 -19.52 -1.67
C ALA A 421 12.12 -20.15 -1.02
N PHE A 422 10.98 -20.20 -1.71
CA PHE A 422 9.76 -20.87 -1.24
C PHE A 422 10.01 -22.37 -1.00
N VAL A 423 10.66 -23.06 -1.95
CA VAL A 423 11.03 -24.47 -1.79
C VAL A 423 12.00 -24.66 -0.62
N GLY A 424 12.99 -23.76 -0.48
CA GLY A 424 13.94 -23.80 0.63
C GLY A 424 13.26 -23.59 1.98
N GLU A 425 12.34 -22.66 2.11
CA GLU A 425 11.56 -22.42 3.33
C GLU A 425 10.65 -23.60 3.66
N SER A 426 9.97 -24.17 2.67
CA SER A 426 9.12 -25.36 2.87
C SER A 426 9.93 -26.57 3.33
N VAL A 427 11.12 -26.80 2.79
CA VAL A 427 12.03 -27.86 3.23
C VAL A 427 12.53 -27.62 4.65
N VAL A 428 12.87 -26.38 4.99
CA VAL A 428 13.32 -26.00 6.35
C VAL A 428 12.18 -26.17 7.36
N GLU A 429 10.96 -25.81 7.02
CA GLU A 429 9.80 -26.06 7.89
C GLU A 429 9.49 -27.55 8.05
N GLU A 430 9.55 -28.33 6.99
CA GLU A 430 9.40 -29.79 7.07
C GLU A 430 10.48 -30.43 7.94
N VAL A 431 11.72 -30.01 7.78
CA VAL A 431 12.84 -30.51 8.63
C VAL A 431 12.67 -30.05 10.08
N ARG A 432 12.26 -28.81 10.34
CA ARG A 432 11.90 -28.36 11.69
C ARG A 432 10.76 -29.16 12.28
N HIS A 433 9.71 -29.41 11.51
CA HIS A 433 8.58 -30.22 11.90
C HIS A 433 9.04 -31.65 12.26
N TRP A 434 9.89 -32.25 11.42
CA TRP A 434 10.46 -33.58 11.65
C TRP A 434 11.35 -33.65 12.90
N LEU A 435 12.18 -32.65 13.13
CA LEU A 435 13.05 -32.55 14.31
C LEU A 435 12.28 -32.30 15.62
N HIS A 436 11.14 -31.65 15.58
CA HIS A 436 10.30 -31.41 16.75
C HIS A 436 9.37 -32.58 17.09
N PHE A 437 9.08 -33.48 16.15
CA PHE A 437 8.20 -34.63 16.35
C PHE A 437 8.91 -35.91 16.80
N GLY A 438 10.22 -35.86 16.99
CA GLY A 438 11.00 -36.98 17.62
C GLY A 438 10.74 -37.19 19.09
N GLY A 439 9.89 -36.42 19.74
CA GLY A 439 9.62 -36.53 21.18
C GLY A 439 8.24 -36.01 21.57
N GLY A 440 7.24 -36.87 21.55
CA GLY A 440 5.98 -36.64 22.26
C GLY A 440 4.79 -36.31 21.36
N LYS A 441 3.71 -37.05 21.55
CA LYS A 441 2.40 -36.83 20.94
C LYS A 441 1.91 -35.42 21.26
N ALA A 442 2.06 -34.47 20.34
CA ALA A 442 1.41 -33.20 20.40
C ALA A 442 0.08 -33.28 19.66
N GLN A 443 -0.97 -32.80 20.31
CA GLN A 443 -2.29 -32.57 19.72
C GLN A 443 -2.15 -31.67 18.50
N ASN A 444 -2.85 -32.06 17.45
CA ASN A 444 -2.95 -31.37 16.17
C ASN A 444 -3.35 -29.89 16.40
N PRO A 445 -2.49 -28.90 16.19
CA PRO A 445 -2.97 -27.55 16.04
C PRO A 445 -3.63 -27.51 14.64
N GLU A 446 -4.88 -27.14 14.60
CA GLU A 446 -5.57 -26.81 13.36
C GLU A 446 -4.62 -25.98 12.51
N ARG A 447 -4.32 -26.47 11.30
CA ARG A 447 -3.59 -25.71 10.30
C ARG A 447 -4.43 -24.47 9.97
N ASN A 448 -4.15 -23.39 10.64
CA ASN A 448 -4.45 -22.07 10.10
C ASN A 448 -3.48 -21.85 8.93
N SER A 449 -3.78 -22.47 7.80
CA SER A 449 -3.23 -22.11 6.49
C SER A 449 -4.08 -20.97 5.92
N GLY A 450 -4.27 -19.94 6.70
CA GLY A 450 -4.81 -18.68 6.27
C GLY A 450 -3.68 -17.67 6.29
N PHE A 451 -3.81 -16.63 5.52
CA PHE A 451 -3.08 -15.40 5.74
C PHE A 451 -3.40 -14.95 7.17
N ASP A 452 -2.63 -15.42 8.16
CA ASP A 452 -2.75 -14.94 9.52
C ASP A 452 -2.27 -13.49 9.56
N PHE A 453 -3.23 -12.60 9.45
CA PHE A 453 -3.08 -11.20 9.80
C PHE A 453 -3.21 -11.08 11.33
N ALA A 454 -2.25 -11.59 12.05
CA ALA A 454 -2.11 -11.36 13.48
C ALA A 454 -1.03 -10.34 13.79
#